data_117b596856ea0ca0811f05b6f7cdcdfe
#
_entry.id   117b596856ea0ca0811f05b6f7cdcdfe
#
_cell.length_a   1.000
_cell.length_b   1.000
_cell.length_c   1.000
_cell.angle_alpha   90.00
_cell.angle_beta   90.00
_cell.angle_gamma   90.00
#
_symmetry.space_group_name_H-M   'P 1'
#
loop_
_entity.id
_entity.type
_entity.pdbx_description
1 polymer ?
#
loop_
_entity_poly.entity_id
_entity_poly.type
_entity_poly.pdbx_seq_one_letter_code
_entity_poly.pdbx_strand_id
1 'polypeptide(L)'
;MHLDARNFSFPNTFWPDRWLLASGRVQLAALPLGVLAPDMGEGYSLDVSSLNHNETAFMPFSYGPMNCVGKNLALAEIRMVACTLIRQFEFKLQDGWEVEEYRKGFRDYGIATRPRLPVLVTRRNS
;
A
#
# COMPACT_ATOMS: atom_id res chain seq x y z
N MET A 1 -6.47 0.16 -12.91
CA MET A 1 -5.51 1.27 -13.07
C MET A 1 -4.32 1.14 -12.11
N HIS A 2 -4.51 0.93 -10.81
CA HIS A 2 -3.41 0.82 -9.84
C HIS A 2 -2.53 -0.44 -10.02
N LEU A 3 -3.08 -1.47 -10.64
CA LEU A 3 -2.39 -2.73 -10.94
C LEU A 3 -1.89 -2.80 -12.39
N ASP A 4 -1.74 -1.66 -13.06
CA ASP A 4 -1.27 -1.59 -14.44
C ASP A 4 0.20 -1.17 -14.47
N ALA A 5 1.06 -2.03 -15.01
CA ALA A 5 2.50 -1.78 -15.10
C ALA A 5 2.88 -0.57 -15.96
N ARG A 6 1.98 -0.12 -16.83
CA ARG A 6 2.16 1.13 -17.60
C ARG A 6 2.10 2.36 -16.71
N ASN A 7 1.38 2.28 -15.58
CA ASN A 7 1.23 3.38 -14.65
C ASN A 7 2.17 3.27 -13.45
N PHE A 8 2.40 2.06 -12.97
CA PHE A 8 3.20 1.83 -11.76
C PHE A 8 4.11 0.64 -11.94
N SER A 9 5.40 0.82 -11.74
CA SER A 9 6.34 -0.28 -11.63
C SER A 9 5.96 -1.17 -10.43
N PHE A 10 6.11 -2.47 -10.57
CA PHE A 10 5.75 -3.47 -9.55
C PHE A 10 4.34 -3.32 -8.99
N PRO A 11 3.30 -3.31 -9.86
CA PRO A 11 1.94 -2.93 -9.46
C PRO A 11 1.29 -3.91 -8.47
N ASN A 12 1.74 -5.16 -8.43
CA ASN A 12 1.23 -6.20 -7.53
C ASN A 12 1.95 -6.24 -6.17
N THR A 13 2.99 -5.41 -5.99
CA THR A 13 3.77 -5.36 -4.76
C THR A 13 3.31 -4.22 -3.89
N PHE A 14 3.05 -4.51 -2.60
CA PHE A 14 2.83 -3.47 -1.61
C PHE A 14 4.16 -2.76 -1.34
N TRP A 15 4.34 -1.62 -1.99
CA TRP A 15 5.57 -0.82 -1.90
C TRP A 15 5.23 0.67 -1.73
N PRO A 16 4.93 1.11 -0.51
CA PRO A 16 4.55 2.50 -0.23
C PRO A 16 5.67 3.50 -0.49
N ASP A 17 6.93 3.09 -0.35
CA ASP A 17 8.08 3.98 -0.54
C ASP A 17 8.23 4.50 -1.97
N ARG A 18 7.58 3.87 -2.95
CA ARG A 18 7.51 4.39 -4.32
C ARG A 18 7.02 5.83 -4.40
N TRP A 19 6.11 6.23 -3.50
CA TRP A 19 5.59 7.60 -3.41
C TRP A 19 6.64 8.58 -2.90
N LEU A 20 7.47 8.16 -1.95
CA LEU A 20 8.54 8.96 -1.40
C LEU A 20 9.66 9.14 -2.42
N LEU A 21 10.01 8.07 -3.15
CA LEU A 21 10.99 8.09 -4.22
C LEU A 21 10.52 8.99 -5.38
N ALA A 22 9.31 8.81 -5.87
CA ALA A 22 8.74 9.59 -6.96
C ALA A 22 8.63 11.09 -6.64
N SER A 23 8.33 11.43 -5.38
CA SER A 23 8.28 12.82 -4.92
C SER A 23 9.65 13.43 -4.62
N GLY A 24 10.73 12.68 -4.74
CA GLY A 24 12.10 13.11 -4.40
C GLY A 24 12.35 13.35 -2.91
N ARG A 25 11.40 12.99 -2.03
CA ARG A 25 11.54 13.19 -0.58
C ARG A 25 12.57 12.27 0.06
N VAL A 26 12.80 11.11 -0.53
CA VAL A 26 13.75 10.11 -0.06
C VAL A 26 14.57 9.63 -1.24
N GLN A 27 15.87 9.47 -1.03
CA GLN A 27 16.73 8.79 -2.00
C GLN A 27 16.75 7.29 -1.73
N LEU A 28 16.92 6.49 -2.76
CA LEU A 28 16.93 5.03 -2.65
C LEU A 28 17.95 4.52 -1.62
N ALA A 29 19.11 5.16 -1.55
CA ALA A 29 20.18 4.81 -0.59
C ALA A 29 19.79 5.04 0.89
N ALA A 30 18.77 5.85 1.14
CA ALA A 30 18.28 6.15 2.49
C ALA A 30 17.14 5.23 2.94
N LEU A 31 16.62 4.38 2.06
CA LEU A 31 15.62 3.39 2.42
C LEU A 31 16.29 2.20 3.10
N PRO A 32 15.72 1.68 4.20
CA PRO A 32 16.23 0.46 4.81
C PRO A 32 16.09 -0.69 3.80
N LEU A 33 17.22 -1.09 3.24
CA LEU A 33 17.30 -2.23 2.33
C LEU A 33 16.76 -3.47 3.06
N GLY A 34 15.71 -4.05 2.55
CA GLY A 34 15.14 -5.31 3.05
C GLY A 34 13.69 -5.25 3.50
N VAL A 35 13.10 -4.07 3.71
CA VAL A 35 11.70 -4.04 4.19
C VAL A 35 10.70 -3.93 3.05
N LEU A 36 11.05 -3.37 1.90
CA LEU A 36 10.01 -2.99 0.94
C LEU A 36 10.42 -2.98 -0.54
N ALA A 37 11.64 -3.33 -0.87
CA ALA A 37 11.96 -3.55 -2.28
C ALA A 37 11.21 -4.80 -2.76
N PRO A 38 10.54 -4.75 -3.92
CA PRO A 38 10.03 -5.96 -4.52
C PRO A 38 11.16 -6.99 -4.58
N ASP A 39 10.83 -8.26 -4.36
CA ASP A 39 11.78 -9.34 -4.60
C ASP A 39 12.20 -9.30 -6.09
N MET A 40 13.34 -8.71 -6.33
CA MET A 40 13.86 -8.47 -7.68
C MET A 40 14.93 -9.49 -8.06
N GLY A 41 15.17 -10.49 -7.19
CA GLY A 41 16.24 -11.48 -7.37
C GLY A 41 17.64 -10.91 -7.04
N GLU A 42 18.58 -11.81 -6.88
CA GLU A 42 19.98 -11.47 -6.63
C GLU A 42 20.57 -10.69 -7.82
N GLY A 43 21.23 -9.57 -7.54
CA GLY A 43 21.95 -8.77 -8.54
C GLY A 43 21.15 -7.68 -9.25
N TYR A 44 19.88 -7.48 -8.92
CA TYR A 44 19.11 -6.38 -9.48
C TYR A 44 19.37 -5.08 -8.74
N SER A 45 19.78 -4.04 -9.46
CA SER A 45 19.86 -2.68 -8.92
C SER A 45 18.66 -1.87 -9.40
N LEU A 46 17.89 -1.32 -8.46
CA LEU A 46 16.75 -0.47 -8.77
C LEU A 46 17.24 0.88 -9.33
N ASP A 47 16.94 1.12 -10.59
CA ASP A 47 17.11 2.46 -11.18
C ASP A 47 15.83 3.27 -10.98
N VAL A 48 15.90 4.26 -10.08
CA VAL A 48 14.76 5.13 -9.77
C VAL A 48 14.29 5.92 -10.99
N SER A 49 15.19 6.24 -11.92
CA SER A 49 14.86 7.00 -13.12
C SER A 49 14.01 6.21 -14.12
N SER A 50 14.06 4.87 -14.02
CA SER A 50 13.28 3.96 -14.87
C SER A 50 11.93 3.58 -14.27
N LEU A 51 11.60 4.06 -13.07
CA LEU A 51 10.35 3.73 -12.40
C LEU A 51 9.15 4.43 -13.04
N ASN A 52 8.19 3.65 -13.49
CA ASN A 52 6.88 4.18 -13.83
C ASN A 52 6.12 4.54 -12.55
N HIS A 53 5.77 5.82 -12.41
CA HIS A 53 4.96 6.32 -11.30
C HIS A 53 4.03 7.43 -11.78
N ASN A 54 2.86 7.05 -12.26
CA ASN A 54 1.85 7.96 -12.75
C ASN A 54 0.84 8.30 -11.65
N GLU A 55 1.09 9.36 -10.91
CA GLU A 55 0.20 9.80 -9.81
C GLU A 55 -1.22 10.10 -10.29
N THR A 56 -1.40 10.56 -11.53
CA THR A 56 -2.74 10.88 -12.06
C THR A 56 -3.59 9.63 -12.29
N ALA A 57 -2.96 8.46 -12.43
CA ALA A 57 -3.66 7.19 -12.52
C ALA A 57 -4.11 6.66 -11.15
N PHE A 58 -3.69 7.30 -10.04
CA PHE A 58 -4.11 6.93 -8.69
C PHE A 58 -5.38 7.69 -8.28
N MET A 59 -6.53 7.14 -8.62
CA MET A 59 -7.84 7.77 -8.42
C MET A 59 -8.76 6.96 -7.48
N PRO A 60 -8.35 6.66 -6.23
CA PRO A 60 -9.16 5.84 -5.32
C PRO A 60 -10.49 6.51 -4.91
N PHE A 61 -10.61 7.82 -5.12
CA PHE A 61 -11.81 8.61 -4.83
C PHE A 61 -12.49 9.14 -6.08
N SER A 62 -12.24 8.52 -7.23
CA SER A 62 -12.73 8.98 -8.52
C SER A 62 -12.12 10.33 -8.95
N TYR A 63 -12.58 10.89 -10.06
CA TYR A 63 -12.05 12.10 -10.67
C TYR A 63 -13.16 12.96 -11.28
N GLY A 64 -12.92 14.28 -11.37
CA GLY A 64 -13.83 15.24 -11.99
C GLY A 64 -15.07 15.55 -11.15
N PRO A 65 -16.19 15.98 -11.77
CA PRO A 65 -17.39 16.40 -11.06
C PRO A 65 -18.02 15.29 -10.21
N MET A 66 -17.75 14.03 -10.53
CA MET A 66 -18.27 12.85 -9.83
C MET A 66 -17.29 12.31 -8.79
N ASN A 67 -16.32 13.10 -8.35
CA ASN A 67 -15.38 12.66 -7.32
C ASN A 67 -16.10 12.45 -5.97
N CYS A 68 -15.49 11.67 -5.09
CA CYS A 68 -16.06 11.37 -3.78
C CYS A 68 -16.11 12.64 -2.91
N VAL A 69 -17.30 13.07 -2.54
CA VAL A 69 -17.52 14.24 -1.66
C VAL A 69 -16.91 14.02 -0.26
N GLY A 70 -16.90 12.78 0.22
CA GLY A 70 -16.35 12.39 1.53
C GLY A 70 -14.83 12.18 1.55
N LYS A 71 -14.10 12.45 0.47
CA LYS A 71 -12.66 12.18 0.34
C LYS A 71 -11.84 12.71 1.53
N ASN A 72 -12.07 13.97 1.90
CA ASN A 72 -11.28 14.62 2.96
C ASN A 72 -11.57 14.01 4.33
N LEU A 73 -12.83 13.70 4.62
CA LEU A 73 -13.24 13.02 5.84
C LEU A 73 -12.63 11.61 5.90
N ALA A 74 -12.79 10.82 4.84
CA ALA A 74 -12.23 9.47 4.77
C ALA A 74 -10.71 9.45 4.96
N LEU A 75 -9.98 10.39 4.35
CA LEU A 75 -8.54 10.49 4.54
C LEU A 75 -8.15 10.89 5.96
N ALA A 76 -8.92 11.76 6.62
CA ALA A 76 -8.69 12.12 8.02
C ALA A 76 -8.93 10.92 8.94
N GLU A 77 -10.02 10.19 8.76
CA GLU A 77 -10.35 8.98 9.52
C GLU A 77 -9.30 7.89 9.34
N ILE A 78 -8.91 7.58 8.10
CA ILE A 78 -7.89 6.56 7.80
C ILE A 78 -6.57 6.91 8.48
N ARG A 79 -6.12 8.17 8.40
CA ARG A 79 -4.89 8.60 9.05
C ARG A 79 -4.97 8.48 10.57
N MET A 80 -6.06 8.94 11.17
CA MET A 80 -6.26 8.86 12.61
C MET A 80 -6.25 7.41 13.09
N VAL A 81 -7.02 6.54 12.46
CA VAL A 81 -7.11 5.12 12.82
C VAL A 81 -5.77 4.43 12.61
N ALA A 82 -5.15 4.57 11.44
CA ALA A 82 -3.87 3.94 11.14
C ALA A 82 -2.76 4.39 12.11
N CYS A 83 -2.63 5.69 12.35
CA CYS A 83 -1.64 6.19 13.30
C CYS A 83 -1.88 5.68 14.73
N THR A 84 -3.14 5.63 15.18
CA THR A 84 -3.49 5.14 16.51
C THR A 84 -3.14 3.65 16.64
N LEU A 85 -3.53 2.85 15.66
CA LEU A 85 -3.29 1.41 15.67
C LEU A 85 -1.80 1.09 15.62
N ILE A 86 -1.04 1.70 14.70
CA ILE A 86 0.40 1.44 14.55
C ILE A 86 1.19 1.88 15.78
N ARG A 87 0.78 2.97 16.42
CA ARG A 87 1.46 3.46 17.63
C ARG A 87 1.20 2.57 18.85
N GLN A 88 -0.01 2.04 18.98
CA GLN A 88 -0.41 1.33 20.21
C GLN A 88 -0.27 -0.18 20.14
N PHE A 89 -0.27 -0.75 18.94
CA PHE A 89 -0.33 -2.19 18.76
C PHE A 89 0.72 -2.70 17.78
N GLU A 90 1.08 -3.96 17.99
CA GLU A 90 1.80 -4.79 17.05
C GLU A 90 0.83 -5.79 16.44
N PHE A 91 0.98 -6.03 15.15
CA PHE A 91 0.13 -6.94 14.39
C PHE A 91 1.00 -8.04 13.79
N LYS A 92 0.60 -9.28 14.02
CA LYS A 92 1.18 -10.45 13.38
C LYS A 92 0.08 -11.19 12.65
N LEU A 93 0.31 -11.59 11.41
CA LEU A 93 -0.63 -12.48 10.72
C LEU A 93 -0.68 -13.81 11.44
N GLN A 94 -1.85 -14.43 11.49
CA GLN A 94 -2.02 -15.75 12.03
C GLN A 94 -1.20 -16.77 11.23
N ASP A 95 -0.52 -17.66 11.92
CA ASP A 95 0.30 -18.68 11.29
C ASP A 95 -0.57 -19.58 10.37
N GLY A 96 -0.04 -19.90 9.20
CA GLY A 96 -0.74 -20.71 8.18
C GLY A 96 -1.74 -19.94 7.31
N TRP A 97 -1.87 -18.63 7.49
CA TRP A 97 -2.71 -17.81 6.63
C TRP A 97 -1.91 -17.30 5.41
N GLU A 98 -2.50 -17.44 4.23
CA GLU A 98 -1.88 -17.11 2.95
C GLU A 98 -2.48 -15.83 2.36
N VAL A 99 -1.63 -14.90 1.90
CA VAL A 99 -2.06 -13.64 1.25
C VAL A 99 -2.94 -13.91 0.03
N GLU A 100 -2.73 -15.04 -0.63
CA GLU A 100 -3.50 -15.43 -1.81
C GLU A 100 -4.97 -15.71 -1.49
N GLU A 101 -5.28 -16.20 -0.28
CA GLU A 101 -6.66 -16.36 0.18
C GLU A 101 -7.39 -15.02 0.27
N TYR A 102 -6.68 -13.98 0.74
CA TYR A 102 -7.23 -12.63 0.78
C TYR A 102 -7.55 -12.11 -0.63
N ARG A 103 -6.64 -12.30 -1.58
CA ARG A 103 -6.84 -11.87 -2.97
C ARG A 103 -8.02 -12.59 -3.62
N LYS A 104 -8.13 -13.90 -3.45
CA LYS A 104 -9.23 -14.70 -3.99
C LYS A 104 -10.58 -14.37 -3.37
N GLY A 105 -10.59 -14.00 -2.10
CA GLY A 105 -11.80 -13.65 -1.36
C GLY A 105 -12.31 -12.23 -1.60
N PHE A 106 -11.52 -11.37 -2.23
CA PHE A 106 -11.93 -10.00 -2.52
C PHE A 106 -13.04 -9.98 -3.58
N ARG A 107 -14.12 -9.26 -3.31
CA ARG A 107 -15.24 -9.06 -4.23
C ARG A 107 -15.58 -7.58 -4.32
N ASP A 108 -15.92 -7.14 -5.52
CA ASP A 108 -16.39 -5.78 -5.78
C ASP A 108 -17.81 -5.83 -6.34
N TYR A 109 -18.74 -5.28 -5.58
CA TYR A 109 -20.14 -5.12 -5.94
C TYR A 109 -20.52 -3.63 -6.01
N GLY A 110 -19.60 -2.76 -6.41
CA GLY A 110 -19.69 -1.31 -6.24
C GLY A 110 -19.28 -0.86 -4.83
N ILE A 111 -19.32 -1.76 -3.88
CA ILE A 111 -18.70 -1.67 -2.57
C ILE A 111 -17.78 -2.88 -2.43
N ALA A 112 -16.51 -2.62 -2.15
CA ALA A 112 -15.52 -3.67 -1.98
C ALA A 112 -15.79 -4.46 -0.70
N THR A 113 -16.09 -5.75 -0.83
CA THR A 113 -16.13 -6.67 0.30
C THR A 113 -14.80 -7.39 0.43
N ARG A 114 -14.33 -7.54 1.65
CA ARG A 114 -13.03 -8.12 1.96
C ARG A 114 -13.21 -9.39 2.77
N PRO A 115 -12.42 -10.42 2.52
CA PRO A 115 -12.36 -11.57 3.40
C PRO A 115 -11.79 -11.19 4.76
N ARG A 116 -11.88 -12.10 5.71
CA ARG A 116 -11.27 -11.91 7.03
C ARG A 116 -9.75 -11.84 6.90
N LEU A 117 -9.15 -10.94 7.66
CA LEU A 117 -7.71 -10.85 7.85
C LEU A 117 -7.41 -11.25 9.30
N PRO A 118 -7.07 -12.51 9.57
CA PRO A 118 -6.79 -12.95 10.92
C PRO A 118 -5.45 -12.43 11.39
N VAL A 119 -5.47 -11.58 12.40
CA VAL A 119 -4.27 -10.99 13.00
C VAL A 119 -4.25 -11.21 14.50
N LEU A 120 -3.07 -11.49 15.02
CA LEU A 120 -2.78 -11.42 16.44
C LEU A 120 -2.39 -9.99 16.77
N VAL A 121 -3.03 -9.42 17.77
CA VAL A 121 -2.84 -8.03 18.18
C VAL A 121 -2.22 -8.00 19.57
N THR A 122 -1.06 -7.38 19.69
CA THR A 122 -0.37 -7.20 20.98
C THR A 122 -0.19 -5.71 21.24
N ARG A 123 -0.50 -5.27 22.45
CA ARG A 123 -0.29 -3.87 22.82
C ARG A 123 1.22 -3.61 22.98
N ARG A 124 1.69 -2.53 22.38
CA ARG A 124 3.07 -2.07 22.59
C ARG A 124 3.24 -1.57 24.02
N ASN A 125 4.28 -2.03 24.69
CA ASN A 125 4.68 -1.44 25.95
C ASN A 125 5.35 -0.10 25.62
N SER A 126 4.75 0.97 26.08
CA SER A 126 5.30 2.35 25.98
C SER A 126 6.41 2.55 26.99
#